data_253b00e47517f0926d275ace969323ee
#
_entry.id   253b00e47517f0926d275ace969323ee
#
_cell.length_a   1.000
_cell.length_b   1.000
_cell.length_c   1.000
_cell.angle_alpha   90.00
_cell.angle_beta   90.00
_cell.angle_gamma   90.00
#
_symmetry.space_group_name_H-M   'P 1'
#
loop_
_entity.id
_entity.type
_entity.pdbx_description
1 polymer ?
#
loop_
_entity_poly.entity_id
_entity_poly.type
_entity_poly.pdbx_seq_one_letter_code
_entity_poly.pdbx_strand_id
1 'polypeptide(L)'
;MPLFRKSQVSAKKAVARHEHVVFYPSYGARTADGRGWVLTVQGSVYDPRISWLRRKPMFAVIRRLLRMDRTAEEYFRIRMRQFLMFGLRGRSISIQLGEHVHHVGESDYMGLFRGEVVISNEELARIQQSDGVPANWLKYRAVLTEADERLVEGTLQLIEPVGFSIISDVDDTIKHSNVPNRKDLFRNTFTRTFVPISGMPELYQDCAQAGASFHFVSGSPWQLFEPLVEFMREESYPPGSFHLKRFRIRDSARKIRMSPQKTH
;
A
#
# COMPACT_ATOMS: atom_id res chain seq x y z
N MET A 1 40.07 -7.42 -5.12
CA MET A 1 39.03 -6.74 -4.32
C MET A 1 38.54 -5.53 -5.10
N PRO A 2 37.34 -5.54 -5.69
CA PRO A 2 36.80 -4.34 -6.30
C PRO A 2 36.10 -3.50 -5.22
N LEU A 3 36.55 -2.26 -5.10
CA LEU A 3 35.97 -1.21 -4.26
C LEU A 3 34.55 -0.90 -4.75
N PHE A 4 33.55 -1.28 -3.96
CA PHE A 4 32.15 -0.90 -4.17
C PHE A 4 32.03 0.63 -4.14
N ARG A 5 31.71 1.20 -5.30
CA ARG A 5 31.27 2.60 -5.40
C ARG A 5 29.87 2.68 -4.78
N LYS A 6 29.79 2.92 -3.47
CA LYS A 6 28.53 3.29 -2.81
C LYS A 6 27.98 4.55 -3.48
N SER A 7 26.82 4.45 -4.13
CA SER A 7 26.11 5.64 -4.60
C SER A 7 25.74 6.47 -3.37
N GLN A 8 26.41 7.62 -3.20
CA GLN A 8 26.14 8.57 -2.14
C GLN A 8 24.74 9.18 -2.36
N VAL A 9 23.72 8.57 -1.77
CA VAL A 9 22.44 9.24 -1.59
C VAL A 9 22.69 10.40 -0.63
N SER A 10 22.39 11.63 -1.07
CA SER A 10 22.53 12.82 -0.20
C SER A 10 21.84 12.57 1.13
N ALA A 11 22.55 12.65 2.25
CA ALA A 11 22.04 12.34 3.60
C ALA A 11 20.77 13.13 3.99
N LYS A 12 20.51 14.28 3.35
CA LYS A 12 19.29 15.09 3.56
C LYS A 12 18.02 14.48 2.93
N LYS A 13 18.14 13.54 2.00
CA LYS A 13 17.02 12.90 1.30
C LYS A 13 16.77 11.47 1.75
N ALA A 14 17.67 10.85 2.49
CA ALA A 14 17.50 9.51 3.03
C ALA A 14 16.34 9.46 4.03
N VAL A 15 15.69 8.29 4.13
CA VAL A 15 14.66 8.04 5.14
C VAL A 15 15.32 8.01 6.52
N ALA A 16 14.84 8.85 7.44
CA ALA A 16 15.39 8.92 8.78
C ALA A 16 14.82 7.79 9.67
N ARG A 17 15.56 7.40 10.72
CA ARG A 17 15.19 6.30 11.64
C ARG A 17 13.79 6.41 12.25
N HIS A 18 13.27 7.61 12.44
CA HIS A 18 11.93 7.84 12.98
C HIS A 18 10.83 7.87 11.91
N GLU A 19 11.19 7.90 10.64
CA GLU A 19 10.27 7.89 9.52
C GLU A 19 9.96 6.45 9.12
N HIS A 20 8.74 6.19 8.72
CA HIS A 20 8.29 4.86 8.33
C HIS A 20 8.18 4.77 6.81
N VAL A 21 8.68 3.69 6.27
CA VAL A 21 8.46 3.27 4.88
C VAL A 21 7.49 2.10 4.89
N VAL A 22 6.47 2.15 4.07
CA VAL A 22 5.56 1.03 3.82
C VAL A 22 5.56 0.76 2.32
N PHE A 23 5.87 -0.46 1.95
CA PHE A 23 5.71 -0.93 0.57
C PHE A 23 4.30 -1.49 0.37
N TYR A 24 3.75 -1.22 -0.79
CA TYR A 24 2.48 -1.75 -1.21
C TYR A 24 2.70 -2.88 -2.22
N PRO A 25 2.06 -4.05 -2.07
CA PRO A 25 2.19 -5.14 -3.02
C PRO A 25 1.88 -4.66 -4.44
N SER A 26 2.73 -5.08 -5.36
CA SER A 26 2.69 -4.67 -6.75
C SER A 26 3.01 -5.85 -7.66
N TYR A 27 3.35 -5.58 -8.91
CA TYR A 27 3.67 -6.61 -9.88
C TYR A 27 4.87 -6.23 -10.74
N GLY A 28 5.48 -7.26 -11.33
CA GLY A 28 6.44 -7.14 -12.40
C GLY A 28 5.92 -7.81 -13.67
N ALA A 29 6.28 -7.27 -14.81
CA ALA A 29 5.95 -7.81 -16.12
C ALA A 29 7.20 -7.99 -16.96
N ARG A 30 7.18 -8.90 -17.93
CA ARG A 30 8.29 -9.09 -18.85
C ARG A 30 8.54 -7.84 -19.69
N THR A 31 9.81 -7.59 -19.99
CA THR A 31 10.19 -6.59 -20.99
C THR A 31 9.67 -7.00 -22.37
N ALA A 32 9.47 -6.02 -23.26
CA ALA A 32 8.93 -6.28 -24.60
C ALA A 32 9.83 -7.22 -25.45
N ASP A 33 11.13 -7.24 -25.18
CA ASP A 33 12.09 -8.13 -25.83
C ASP A 33 12.22 -9.51 -25.17
N GLY A 34 11.48 -9.74 -24.06
CA GLY A 34 11.50 -10.99 -23.30
C GLY A 34 12.80 -11.27 -22.52
N ARG A 35 13.77 -10.35 -22.51
CA ARG A 35 15.09 -10.55 -21.89
C ARG A 35 15.15 -10.24 -20.41
N GLY A 36 14.10 -9.63 -19.86
CA GLY A 36 14.07 -9.22 -18.47
C GLY A 36 12.67 -8.92 -17.97
N TRP A 37 12.63 -8.20 -16.84
CA TRP A 37 11.43 -7.84 -16.14
C TRP A 37 11.44 -6.38 -15.74
N VAL A 38 10.30 -5.73 -15.89
CA VAL A 38 10.02 -4.40 -15.34
C VAL A 38 9.26 -4.61 -14.05
N LEU A 39 9.89 -4.30 -12.92
CA LEU A 39 9.33 -4.47 -11.58
C LEU A 39 8.80 -3.13 -11.09
N THR A 40 7.50 -3.03 -10.85
CA THR A 40 6.91 -1.84 -10.22
C THR A 40 7.13 -1.90 -8.71
N VAL A 41 7.73 -0.87 -8.13
CA VAL A 41 7.90 -0.70 -6.69
C VAL A 41 7.12 0.53 -6.25
N GLN A 42 6.23 0.38 -5.27
CA GLN A 42 5.37 1.46 -4.80
C GLN A 42 5.19 1.40 -3.28
N GLY A 43 4.88 2.54 -2.69
CA GLY A 43 4.72 2.63 -1.25
C GLY A 43 4.53 4.05 -0.74
N SER A 44 4.73 4.23 0.56
CA SER A 44 4.66 5.53 1.20
C SER A 44 5.74 5.72 2.26
N VAL A 45 6.11 6.99 2.49
CA VAL A 45 6.97 7.42 3.60
C VAL A 45 6.22 8.42 4.45
N TYR A 46 6.18 8.21 5.76
CA TYR A 46 5.49 9.10 6.68
C TYR A 46 6.21 9.21 8.03
N ASP A 47 5.93 10.30 8.77
CA ASP A 47 6.37 10.48 10.15
C ASP A 47 5.20 10.25 11.12
N PRO A 48 5.24 9.22 11.97
CA PRO A 48 4.15 8.89 12.90
C PRO A 48 4.04 9.86 14.08
N ARG A 49 5.09 10.66 14.35
CA ARG A 49 5.17 11.51 15.55
C ARG A 49 4.34 12.78 15.48
N ILE A 50 4.11 13.30 14.27
CA ILE A 50 3.69 14.71 14.08
C ILE A 50 2.20 14.95 14.30
N SER A 51 1.34 13.92 14.37
CA SER A 51 -0.08 14.13 14.13
C SER A 51 -1.03 14.03 15.33
N TRP A 52 -0.71 13.19 16.31
CA TRP A 52 -1.69 12.80 17.33
C TRP A 52 -2.10 13.93 18.29
N LEU A 53 -1.13 14.69 18.79
CA LEU A 53 -1.39 15.73 19.83
C LEU A 53 -2.23 16.90 19.32
N ARG A 54 -2.08 17.29 18.05
CA ARG A 54 -2.79 18.43 17.47
C ARG A 54 -4.26 18.14 17.09
N ARG A 55 -4.67 16.87 17.06
CA ARG A 55 -5.97 16.45 16.54
C ARG A 55 -6.89 15.77 17.56
N LYS A 56 -6.43 15.62 18.81
CA LYS A 56 -7.27 15.12 19.93
C LYS A 56 -8.65 15.80 20.03
N PRO A 57 -8.79 17.13 19.91
CA PRO A 57 -10.09 17.77 20.00
C PRO A 57 -11.04 17.40 18.87
N MET A 58 -10.52 17.20 17.65
CA MET A 58 -11.32 16.77 16.50
C MET A 58 -11.91 15.38 16.73
N PHE A 59 -11.11 14.44 17.27
CA PHE A 59 -11.61 13.10 17.62
C PHE A 59 -12.69 13.11 18.67
N ALA A 60 -12.55 13.94 19.71
CA ALA A 60 -13.57 14.05 20.75
C ALA A 60 -14.91 14.53 20.18
N VAL A 61 -14.88 15.49 19.25
CA VAL A 61 -16.08 15.97 18.56
C VAL A 61 -16.71 14.87 17.69
N ILE A 62 -15.91 14.18 16.86
CA ILE A 62 -16.41 13.11 15.99
C ILE A 62 -17.01 11.96 16.81
N ARG A 63 -16.33 11.53 17.89
CA ARG A 63 -16.82 10.51 18.80
C ARG A 63 -18.20 10.88 19.36
N ARG A 64 -18.35 12.12 19.82
CA ARG A 64 -19.62 12.62 20.38
C ARG A 64 -20.74 12.68 19.35
N LEU A 65 -20.44 13.15 18.15
CA LEU A 65 -21.40 13.24 17.04
C LEU A 65 -21.89 11.86 16.56
N LEU A 66 -20.98 10.87 16.52
CA LEU A 66 -21.29 9.52 16.02
C LEU A 66 -21.78 8.57 17.10
N ARG A 67 -21.85 9.00 18.38
CA ARG A 67 -22.26 8.18 19.54
C ARG A 67 -21.59 6.79 19.51
N MET A 68 -20.27 6.78 19.35
CA MET A 68 -19.48 5.55 19.27
C MET A 68 -19.43 4.84 20.63
N ASP A 69 -19.60 3.52 20.63
CA ASP A 69 -19.22 2.66 21.74
C ASP A 69 -17.69 2.46 21.79
N ARG A 70 -17.20 1.72 22.81
CA ARG A 70 -15.75 1.51 23.00
C ARG A 70 -15.11 0.78 21.82
N THR A 71 -15.77 -0.21 21.27
CA THR A 71 -15.26 -1.03 20.15
C THR A 71 -15.19 -0.20 18.88
N ALA A 72 -16.25 0.54 18.55
CA ALA A 72 -16.27 1.45 17.42
C ALA A 72 -15.20 2.56 17.53
N GLU A 73 -14.94 3.05 18.75
CA GLU A 73 -13.88 4.03 19.02
C GLU A 73 -12.49 3.46 18.75
N GLU A 74 -12.26 2.20 19.09
CA GLU A 74 -10.98 1.53 18.86
C GLU A 74 -10.69 1.36 17.36
N TYR A 75 -11.64 0.80 16.59
CA TYR A 75 -11.51 0.71 15.13
C TYR A 75 -11.31 2.08 14.49
N PHE A 76 -12.09 3.06 14.92
CA PHE A 76 -11.97 4.42 14.42
C PHE A 76 -10.58 5.00 14.67
N ARG A 77 -10.04 4.83 15.87
CA ARG A 77 -8.72 5.32 16.26
C ARG A 77 -7.62 4.67 15.42
N ILE A 78 -7.66 3.35 15.25
CA ILE A 78 -6.67 2.59 14.48
C ILE A 78 -6.68 3.05 13.02
N ARG A 79 -7.84 3.06 12.37
CA ARG A 79 -7.98 3.40 10.95
C ARG A 79 -7.73 4.87 10.66
N MET A 80 -8.18 5.76 11.53
CA MET A 80 -7.93 7.19 11.38
C MET A 80 -6.48 7.59 11.64
N ARG A 81 -5.72 6.78 12.37
CA ARG A 81 -4.30 7.06 12.62
C ARG A 81 -3.54 7.32 11.32
N GLN A 82 -3.72 6.50 10.32
CA GLN A 82 -3.07 6.63 9.02
C GLN A 82 -3.45 7.92 8.27
N PHE A 83 -4.71 8.37 8.38
CA PHE A 83 -5.15 9.63 7.80
C PHE A 83 -4.54 10.86 8.47
N LEU A 84 -4.01 10.68 9.66
CA LEU A 84 -3.42 11.76 10.45
C LEU A 84 -1.92 11.84 10.27
N MET A 85 -1.30 10.83 9.69
CA MET A 85 0.12 10.83 9.41
C MET A 85 0.42 11.75 8.23
N PHE A 86 1.55 12.45 8.34
CA PHE A 86 2.01 13.30 7.25
C PHE A 86 2.95 12.51 6.35
N GLY A 87 2.56 12.36 5.11
CA GLY A 87 3.46 11.91 4.07
C GLY A 87 4.63 12.87 3.92
N LEU A 88 5.82 12.32 3.77
CA LEU A 88 7.06 13.06 3.68
C LEU A 88 7.51 13.16 2.23
N ARG A 89 7.59 14.39 1.72
CA ARG A 89 8.06 14.68 0.37
C ARG A 89 9.57 14.59 0.25
N GLY A 90 10.04 14.10 -0.93
CA GLY A 90 11.43 14.19 -1.33
C GLY A 90 12.36 13.22 -0.60
N ARG A 91 11.80 12.13 -0.06
CA ARG A 91 12.62 11.03 0.47
C ARG A 91 13.07 10.15 -0.69
N SER A 92 14.38 9.95 -0.80
CA SER A 92 14.98 9.06 -1.80
C SER A 92 14.79 7.61 -1.37
N ILE A 93 14.19 6.83 -2.23
CA ILE A 93 13.87 5.42 -1.99
C ILE A 93 14.78 4.57 -2.86
N SER A 94 15.50 3.68 -2.21
CA SER A 94 16.25 2.60 -2.85
C SER A 94 15.87 1.27 -2.23
N ILE A 95 15.90 0.23 -3.03
CA ILE A 95 15.65 -1.14 -2.58
C ILE A 95 16.86 -2.01 -2.84
N GLN A 96 17.05 -2.99 -1.99
CA GLN A 96 17.93 -4.12 -2.24
C GLN A 96 17.08 -5.28 -2.77
N LEU A 97 17.47 -5.80 -3.92
CA LEU A 97 16.88 -6.96 -4.56
C LEU A 97 18.03 -7.93 -4.87
N GLY A 98 18.04 -9.07 -4.17
CA GLY A 98 19.22 -9.95 -4.16
C GLY A 98 20.46 -9.22 -3.65
N GLU A 99 21.52 -9.23 -4.44
CA GLU A 99 22.79 -8.55 -4.12
C GLU A 99 22.85 -7.09 -4.61
N HIS A 100 21.89 -6.65 -5.42
CA HIS A 100 21.92 -5.35 -6.07
C HIS A 100 21.05 -4.31 -5.38
N VAL A 101 21.52 -3.07 -5.40
CA VAL A 101 20.77 -1.90 -4.92
C VAL A 101 20.23 -1.12 -6.11
N HIS A 102 18.91 -0.93 -6.14
CA HIS A 102 18.22 -0.19 -7.19
C HIS A 102 17.58 1.07 -6.61
N HIS A 103 17.78 2.19 -7.30
CA HIS A 103 17.08 3.43 -6.98
C HIS A 103 15.69 3.42 -7.60
N VAL A 104 14.65 3.61 -6.76
CA VAL A 104 13.24 3.60 -7.18
C VAL A 104 12.76 5.00 -7.55
N GLY A 105 13.18 6.01 -6.80
CA GLY A 105 12.75 7.39 -7.01
C GLY A 105 12.60 8.17 -5.71
N GLU A 106 11.84 9.25 -5.75
CA GLU A 106 11.57 10.09 -4.58
C GLU A 106 10.08 10.10 -4.23
N SER A 107 9.78 10.22 -2.93
CA SER A 107 8.41 10.38 -2.47
C SER A 107 7.83 11.75 -2.85
N ASP A 108 6.57 11.75 -3.24
CA ASP A 108 5.83 12.95 -3.63
C ASP A 108 5.34 13.77 -2.41
N TYR A 109 4.57 14.82 -2.67
CA TYR A 109 4.02 15.71 -1.63
C TYR A 109 3.03 15.02 -0.66
N MET A 110 2.56 13.81 -0.98
CA MET A 110 1.73 12.96 -0.11
C MET A 110 2.56 11.89 0.61
N GLY A 111 3.86 11.83 0.35
CA GLY A 111 4.73 10.77 0.82
C GLY A 111 4.64 9.49 0.00
N LEU A 112 3.85 9.46 -1.07
CA LEU A 112 3.74 8.29 -1.93
C LEU A 112 4.90 8.26 -2.91
N PHE A 113 5.39 7.06 -3.21
CA PHE A 113 6.38 6.83 -4.26
C PHE A 113 5.96 5.66 -5.14
N ARG A 114 6.35 5.74 -6.39
CA ARG A 114 6.25 4.66 -7.37
C ARG A 114 7.38 4.81 -8.37
N GLY A 115 8.06 3.72 -8.65
CA GLY A 115 9.12 3.66 -9.65
C GLY A 115 9.20 2.27 -10.25
N GLU A 116 10.02 2.15 -11.28
CA GLU A 116 10.25 0.90 -11.99
C GLU A 116 11.73 0.52 -11.90
N VAL A 117 11.97 -0.75 -11.70
CA VAL A 117 13.31 -1.36 -11.69
C VAL A 117 13.33 -2.42 -12.79
N VAL A 118 14.33 -2.36 -13.64
CA VAL A 118 14.52 -3.35 -14.70
C VAL A 118 15.62 -4.31 -14.28
N ILE A 119 15.32 -5.63 -14.35
CA ILE A 119 16.28 -6.69 -14.07
C ILE A 119 16.34 -7.68 -15.25
N SER A 120 17.46 -8.37 -15.42
CA SER A 120 17.58 -9.43 -16.40
C SER A 120 16.98 -10.76 -15.93
N ASN A 121 16.76 -11.68 -16.87
CA ASN A 121 16.31 -13.04 -16.50
C ASN A 121 17.37 -13.77 -15.64
N GLU A 122 18.67 -13.53 -15.88
CA GLU A 122 19.76 -14.12 -15.11
C GLU A 122 19.78 -13.60 -13.67
N GLU A 123 19.52 -12.30 -13.49
CA GLU A 123 19.41 -11.69 -12.17
C GLU A 123 18.21 -12.25 -11.41
N LEU A 124 17.05 -12.33 -12.08
CA LEU A 124 15.86 -12.96 -11.50
C LEU A 124 16.13 -14.39 -11.04
N ALA A 125 16.75 -15.22 -11.89
CA ALA A 125 17.03 -16.60 -11.56
C ALA A 125 17.94 -16.75 -10.31
N ARG A 126 18.93 -15.85 -10.16
CA ARG A 126 19.79 -15.81 -8.97
C ARG A 126 19.03 -15.45 -7.71
N ILE A 127 18.12 -14.48 -7.80
CA ILE A 127 17.29 -14.06 -6.65
C ILE A 127 16.37 -15.19 -6.21
N GLN A 128 15.68 -15.83 -7.15
CA GLN A 128 14.73 -16.92 -6.85
C GLN A 128 15.37 -18.15 -6.19
N GLN A 129 16.65 -18.42 -6.45
CA GLN A 129 17.38 -19.48 -5.78
C GLN A 129 17.63 -19.23 -4.28
N SER A 130 17.62 -17.98 -3.85
CA SER A 130 17.99 -17.57 -2.48
C SER A 130 16.78 -17.28 -1.57
N ASP A 131 15.62 -16.94 -2.09
CA ASP A 131 14.59 -16.26 -1.29
C ASP A 131 13.52 -17.17 -0.65
N GLY A 132 13.40 -18.43 -1.06
CA GLY A 132 12.39 -19.36 -0.49
C GLY A 132 10.93 -18.91 -0.61
N VAL A 133 10.63 -17.98 -1.51
CA VAL A 133 9.27 -17.52 -1.86
C VAL A 133 8.75 -18.32 -3.06
N PRO A 134 7.43 -18.37 -3.29
CA PRO A 134 6.88 -18.98 -4.50
C PRO A 134 7.52 -18.37 -5.77
N ALA A 135 7.74 -19.18 -6.79
CA ALA A 135 8.48 -18.80 -8.01
C ALA A 135 7.93 -17.57 -8.74
N ASN A 136 6.66 -17.24 -8.56
CA ASN A 136 6.01 -16.06 -9.13
C ASN A 136 5.96 -14.85 -8.17
N TRP A 137 6.72 -14.90 -7.07
CA TRP A 137 6.84 -13.77 -6.13
C TRP A 137 8.31 -13.39 -5.94
N LEU A 138 8.55 -12.10 -5.71
CA LEU A 138 9.83 -11.56 -5.28
C LEU A 138 9.68 -10.78 -3.99
N LYS A 139 10.70 -10.88 -3.13
CA LYS A 139 10.90 -10.02 -1.98
C LYS A 139 12.02 -9.04 -2.24
N TYR A 140 11.88 -7.85 -1.67
CA TYR A 140 12.92 -6.83 -1.67
C TYR A 140 12.89 -6.07 -0.34
N ARG A 141 13.98 -5.37 -0.05
CA ARG A 141 14.14 -4.63 1.22
C ARG A 141 14.41 -3.16 0.95
N ALA A 142 13.93 -2.29 1.82
CA ALA A 142 14.36 -0.88 1.79
C ALA A 142 15.84 -0.77 2.11
N VAL A 143 16.57 0.06 1.37
CA VAL A 143 17.90 0.50 1.75
C VAL A 143 17.76 1.71 2.66
N LEU A 144 18.02 1.51 3.95
CA LEU A 144 17.97 2.55 4.97
C LEU A 144 19.40 3.07 5.25
N THR A 145 19.52 4.04 6.15
CA THR A 145 20.84 4.54 6.58
C THR A 145 21.61 3.48 7.38
N GLU A 146 22.93 3.54 7.39
CA GLU A 146 23.79 2.54 8.07
C GLU A 146 23.47 2.35 9.57
N ALA A 147 22.96 3.39 10.20
CA ALA A 147 22.56 3.35 11.62
C ALA A 147 21.16 2.78 11.87
N ASP A 148 20.42 2.42 10.80
CA ASP A 148 19.04 1.95 10.88
C ASP A 148 18.96 0.44 10.60
N GLU A 149 18.79 -0.35 11.66
CA GLU A 149 18.73 -1.81 11.61
C GLU A 149 17.33 -2.36 11.27
N ARG A 150 16.33 -1.50 11.02
CA ARG A 150 14.99 -1.97 10.71
C ARG A 150 14.97 -2.73 9.41
N LEU A 151 14.28 -3.86 9.42
CA LEU A 151 13.98 -4.64 8.23
C LEU A 151 12.62 -4.20 7.67
N VAL A 152 12.62 -3.52 6.54
CA VAL A 152 11.40 -3.10 5.83
C VAL A 152 11.35 -3.82 4.51
N GLU A 153 10.45 -4.79 4.41
CA GLU A 153 10.30 -5.65 3.23
C GLU A 153 9.09 -5.25 2.39
N GLY A 154 9.21 -5.47 1.10
CA GLY A 154 8.12 -5.40 0.13
C GLY A 154 8.06 -6.66 -0.72
N THR A 155 6.92 -6.88 -1.34
CA THR A 155 6.70 -8.01 -2.24
C THR A 155 6.08 -7.55 -3.54
N LEU A 156 6.38 -8.26 -4.62
CA LEU A 156 5.71 -8.10 -5.90
C LEU A 156 5.49 -9.46 -6.57
N GLN A 157 4.43 -9.54 -7.34
CA GLN A 157 4.10 -10.73 -8.11
C GLN A 157 4.64 -10.60 -9.53
N LEU A 158 5.30 -11.64 -10.03
CA LEU A 158 5.71 -11.73 -11.43
C LEU A 158 4.52 -12.21 -12.27
N ILE A 159 4.12 -11.39 -13.23
CA ILE A 159 3.00 -11.69 -14.13
C ILE A 159 3.55 -12.08 -15.50
N GLU A 160 3.34 -13.33 -15.87
CA GLU A 160 3.71 -13.81 -17.19
C GLU A 160 2.78 -13.29 -18.28
N PRO A 161 3.24 -13.15 -19.54
CA PRO A 161 2.43 -12.66 -20.65
C PRO A 161 1.24 -13.57 -20.99
N VAL A 162 1.31 -14.84 -20.61
CA VAL A 162 0.27 -15.84 -20.84
C VAL A 162 -0.29 -16.29 -19.50
N GLY A 163 -1.60 -16.29 -19.36
CA GLY A 163 -2.30 -16.60 -18.14
C GLY A 163 -3.56 -15.75 -17.99
N PHE A 164 -4.14 -15.72 -16.81
CA PHE A 164 -5.27 -14.85 -16.54
C PHE A 164 -5.09 -14.08 -15.24
N SER A 165 -5.62 -12.86 -15.22
CA SER A 165 -5.63 -11.97 -14.08
C SER A 165 -7.05 -11.59 -13.72
N ILE A 166 -7.33 -11.48 -12.44
CA ILE A 166 -8.60 -11.00 -11.90
C ILE A 166 -8.40 -9.58 -11.41
N ILE A 167 -9.09 -8.62 -12.04
CA ILE A 167 -9.20 -7.25 -11.55
C ILE A 167 -10.46 -7.20 -10.71
N SER A 168 -10.29 -6.99 -9.41
CA SER A 168 -11.39 -6.99 -8.45
C SER A 168 -11.56 -5.64 -7.80
N ASP A 169 -12.80 -5.16 -7.71
CA ASP A 169 -13.17 -4.11 -6.76
C ASP A 169 -13.14 -4.67 -5.33
N VAL A 170 -13.10 -3.78 -4.35
CA VAL A 170 -13.02 -4.13 -2.93
C VAL A 170 -14.34 -3.87 -2.21
N ASP A 171 -14.92 -2.67 -2.39
CA ASP A 171 -16.08 -2.24 -1.65
C ASP A 171 -17.37 -2.86 -2.25
N ASP A 172 -18.14 -3.59 -1.42
CA ASP A 172 -19.29 -4.41 -1.82
C ASP A 172 -19.00 -5.56 -2.79
N THR A 173 -17.72 -5.90 -2.98
CA THR A 173 -17.24 -7.08 -3.73
C THR A 173 -16.47 -8.04 -2.82
N ILE A 174 -15.47 -7.56 -2.11
CA ILE A 174 -14.67 -8.34 -1.15
C ILE A 174 -15.25 -8.21 0.25
N LYS A 175 -15.64 -7.00 0.64
CA LYS A 175 -16.19 -6.69 1.95
C LYS A 175 -17.48 -5.87 1.86
N HIS A 176 -18.36 -6.08 2.83
CA HIS A 176 -19.55 -5.27 2.98
C HIS A 176 -19.22 -3.81 3.33
N SER A 177 -19.54 -2.89 2.45
CA SER A 177 -19.32 -1.44 2.61
C SER A 177 -20.60 -0.64 2.60
N ASN A 178 -21.60 -1.06 1.83
CA ASN A 178 -22.84 -0.34 1.55
C ASN A 178 -22.58 1.05 0.93
N VAL A 179 -21.84 1.06 -0.19
CA VAL A 179 -21.40 2.26 -0.91
C VAL A 179 -22.53 3.25 -1.20
N PRO A 180 -23.77 2.83 -1.59
CA PRO A 180 -24.87 3.75 -1.81
C PRO A 180 -25.27 4.57 -0.58
N ASN A 181 -25.12 4.02 0.62
CA ASN A 181 -25.46 4.71 1.87
C ASN A 181 -24.20 5.29 2.53
N ARG A 182 -24.00 6.59 2.41
CA ARG A 182 -22.80 7.28 2.95
C ARG A 182 -22.59 7.09 4.46
N LYS A 183 -23.65 6.95 5.25
CA LYS A 183 -23.54 6.74 6.71
C LYS A 183 -23.04 5.34 7.02
N ASP A 184 -23.59 4.35 6.32
CA ASP A 184 -23.19 2.96 6.50
C ASP A 184 -21.81 2.71 5.93
N LEU A 185 -21.47 3.28 4.76
CA LEU A 185 -20.13 3.28 4.21
C LEU A 185 -19.12 3.80 5.24
N PHE A 186 -19.39 4.95 5.86
CA PHE A 186 -18.51 5.50 6.88
C PHE A 186 -18.40 4.55 8.09
N ARG A 187 -19.50 4.02 8.60
CA ARG A 187 -19.52 3.09 9.75
C ARG A 187 -18.76 1.81 9.41
N ASN A 188 -19.05 1.17 8.29
CA ASN A 188 -18.43 -0.07 7.87
C ASN A 188 -16.93 0.13 7.58
N THR A 189 -16.53 1.31 7.11
CA THR A 189 -15.13 1.63 6.85
C THR A 189 -14.34 1.97 8.11
N PHE A 190 -14.92 2.69 9.09
CA PHE A 190 -14.13 3.28 10.17
C PHE A 190 -14.48 2.76 11.57
N THR A 191 -15.68 2.25 11.80
CA THR A 191 -16.16 1.97 13.16
C THR A 191 -16.57 0.52 13.42
N ARG A 192 -16.52 -0.34 12.41
CA ARG A 192 -16.93 -1.75 12.51
C ARG A 192 -15.83 -2.66 12.00
N THR A 193 -15.86 -3.92 12.42
CA THR A 193 -15.10 -4.99 11.77
C THR A 193 -15.46 -5.04 10.28
N PHE A 194 -14.49 -5.31 9.44
CA PHE A 194 -14.78 -5.64 8.05
C PHE A 194 -15.43 -7.02 8.00
N VAL A 195 -16.41 -7.17 7.15
CA VAL A 195 -17.15 -8.43 6.99
C VAL A 195 -17.02 -8.85 5.52
N PRO A 196 -16.56 -10.07 5.22
CA PRO A 196 -16.40 -10.56 3.87
C PRO A 196 -17.76 -10.75 3.19
N ILE A 197 -17.80 -10.61 1.88
CA ILE A 197 -18.95 -11.06 1.08
C ILE A 197 -18.91 -12.59 1.06
N SER A 198 -20.01 -13.20 1.45
CA SER A 198 -20.11 -14.66 1.57
C SER A 198 -19.79 -15.38 0.26
N GLY A 199 -18.96 -16.41 0.34
CA GLY A 199 -18.50 -17.22 -0.81
C GLY A 199 -17.39 -16.59 -1.64
N MET A 200 -17.03 -15.31 -1.41
CA MET A 200 -15.98 -14.65 -2.19
C MET A 200 -14.57 -15.11 -1.80
N PRO A 201 -14.23 -15.33 -0.51
CA PRO A 201 -12.92 -15.89 -0.17
C PRO A 201 -12.66 -17.23 -0.85
N GLU A 202 -13.63 -18.14 -0.80
CA GLU A 202 -13.54 -19.47 -1.40
C GLU A 202 -13.40 -19.40 -2.92
N LEU A 203 -14.25 -18.59 -3.58
CA LEU A 203 -14.17 -18.39 -5.03
C LEU A 203 -12.79 -17.85 -5.45
N TYR A 204 -12.23 -16.91 -4.68
CA TYR A 204 -10.93 -16.34 -5.01
C TYR A 204 -9.79 -17.32 -4.77
N GLN A 205 -9.91 -18.17 -3.75
CA GLN A 205 -8.95 -19.24 -3.53
C GLN A 205 -8.98 -20.27 -4.68
N ASP A 206 -10.16 -20.66 -5.16
CA ASP A 206 -10.29 -21.56 -6.31
C ASP A 206 -9.65 -20.95 -7.56
N CYS A 207 -9.88 -19.66 -7.82
CA CYS A 207 -9.25 -18.94 -8.91
C CYS A 207 -7.72 -18.87 -8.75
N ALA A 208 -7.21 -18.65 -7.53
CA ALA A 208 -5.78 -18.62 -7.25
C ALA A 208 -5.13 -20.01 -7.47
N GLN A 209 -5.80 -21.09 -7.06
CA GLN A 209 -5.36 -22.46 -7.31
C GLN A 209 -5.34 -22.78 -8.81
N ALA A 210 -6.25 -22.20 -9.58
CA ALA A 210 -6.24 -22.29 -11.04
C ALA A 210 -5.18 -21.39 -11.71
N GLY A 211 -4.34 -20.67 -10.92
CA GLY A 211 -3.22 -19.87 -11.41
C GLY A 211 -3.56 -18.41 -11.71
N ALA A 212 -4.69 -17.88 -11.23
CA ALA A 212 -5.03 -16.47 -11.39
C ALA A 212 -4.08 -15.55 -10.62
N SER A 213 -3.71 -14.45 -11.24
CA SER A 213 -3.09 -13.30 -10.55
C SER A 213 -4.17 -12.28 -10.16
N PHE A 214 -4.01 -11.60 -9.01
CA PHE A 214 -5.02 -10.69 -8.50
C PHE A 214 -4.54 -9.23 -8.48
N HIS A 215 -5.46 -8.33 -8.90
CA HIS A 215 -5.27 -6.89 -8.88
C HIS A 215 -6.49 -6.25 -8.19
N PHE A 216 -6.30 -5.76 -6.97
CA PHE A 216 -7.37 -5.15 -6.17
C PHE A 216 -7.42 -3.65 -6.42
N VAL A 217 -8.56 -3.18 -6.92
CA VAL A 217 -8.81 -1.77 -7.26
C VAL A 217 -9.88 -1.24 -6.33
N SER A 218 -9.69 -0.08 -5.72
CA SER A 218 -10.73 0.53 -4.88
C SER A 218 -10.69 2.05 -4.90
N GLY A 219 -11.87 2.66 -4.74
CA GLY A 219 -12.03 4.06 -4.41
C GLY A 219 -11.56 4.41 -2.99
N SER A 220 -11.26 3.43 -2.16
CA SER A 220 -10.70 3.59 -0.82
C SER A 220 -9.29 4.17 -0.88
N PRO A 221 -8.93 5.08 0.05
CA PRO A 221 -7.61 5.69 0.04
C PRO A 221 -6.50 4.77 0.58
N TRP A 222 -5.25 5.02 0.17
CA TRP A 222 -4.07 4.28 0.62
C TRP A 222 -3.90 4.23 2.15
N GLN A 223 -4.47 5.18 2.87
CA GLN A 223 -4.49 5.17 4.33
C GLN A 223 -5.27 4.00 4.95
N LEU A 224 -6.10 3.33 4.16
CA LEU A 224 -6.83 2.12 4.57
C LEU A 224 -6.13 0.82 4.14
N PHE A 225 -4.94 0.90 3.55
CA PHE A 225 -4.23 -0.27 3.04
C PHE A 225 -3.95 -1.31 4.14
N GLU A 226 -3.32 -0.91 5.24
CA GLU A 226 -2.95 -1.84 6.31
C GLU A 226 -4.16 -2.61 6.87
N PRO A 227 -5.26 -1.95 7.33
CA PRO A 227 -6.42 -2.67 7.83
C PRO A 227 -7.12 -3.52 6.75
N LEU A 228 -7.03 -3.12 5.48
CA LEU A 228 -7.60 -3.90 4.38
C LEU A 228 -6.81 -5.19 4.14
N VAL A 229 -5.49 -5.11 4.09
CA VAL A 229 -4.62 -6.28 3.88
C VAL A 229 -4.71 -7.24 5.07
N GLU A 230 -4.76 -6.73 6.30
CA GLU A 230 -4.95 -7.55 7.50
C GLU A 230 -6.26 -8.34 7.42
N PHE A 231 -7.37 -7.67 7.13
CA PHE A 231 -8.67 -8.30 6.91
C PHE A 231 -8.62 -9.36 5.80
N MET A 232 -8.04 -9.04 4.64
CA MET A 232 -7.99 -9.98 3.52
C MET A 232 -7.15 -11.21 3.86
N ARG A 233 -6.08 -11.06 4.65
CA ARG A 233 -5.28 -12.17 5.13
C ARG A 233 -6.06 -13.05 6.14
N GLU A 234 -6.77 -12.43 7.07
CA GLU A 234 -7.60 -13.14 8.07
C GLU A 234 -8.72 -13.94 7.41
N GLU A 235 -9.34 -13.38 6.38
CA GLU A 235 -10.42 -14.04 5.61
C GLU A 235 -9.88 -14.91 4.45
N SER A 236 -8.58 -15.18 4.43
CA SER A 236 -7.93 -16.08 3.46
C SER A 236 -8.07 -15.66 2.00
N TYR A 237 -8.21 -14.38 1.69
CA TYR A 237 -8.12 -13.91 0.31
C TYR A 237 -6.71 -14.11 -0.25
N PRO A 238 -6.57 -14.48 -1.54
CA PRO A 238 -5.26 -14.61 -2.16
C PRO A 238 -4.51 -13.28 -2.19
N PRO A 239 -3.17 -13.30 -2.13
CA PRO A 239 -2.37 -12.09 -2.27
C PRO A 239 -2.47 -11.54 -3.70
N GLY A 240 -2.29 -10.21 -3.83
CA GLY A 240 -2.33 -9.54 -5.12
C GLY A 240 -1.80 -8.11 -5.04
N SER A 241 -1.73 -7.44 -6.16
CA SER A 241 -1.36 -6.03 -6.22
C SER A 241 -2.53 -5.13 -5.83
N PHE A 242 -2.22 -3.94 -5.28
CA PHE A 242 -3.23 -2.98 -4.85
C PHE A 242 -3.15 -1.68 -5.65
N HIS A 243 -4.33 -1.14 -6.00
CA HIS A 243 -4.52 0.11 -6.72
C HIS A 243 -5.57 0.95 -6.00
N LEU A 244 -5.14 1.68 -4.97
CA LEU A 244 -6.00 2.50 -4.13
C LEU A 244 -5.94 3.98 -4.51
N LYS A 245 -6.92 4.74 -4.06
CA LYS A 245 -7.04 6.15 -4.38
C LYS A 245 -6.04 7.01 -3.60
N ARG A 246 -5.48 8.01 -4.24
CA ARG A 246 -4.75 9.09 -3.58
C ARG A 246 -5.76 10.04 -2.91
N PHE A 247 -5.66 10.21 -1.59
CA PHE A 247 -6.59 11.04 -0.84
C PHE A 247 -5.87 11.92 0.18
N ARG A 248 -6.25 13.20 0.19
CA ARG A 248 -5.79 14.17 1.18
C ARG A 248 -7.00 14.88 1.79
N ILE A 249 -7.05 15.00 3.11
CA ILE A 249 -8.13 15.72 3.82
C ILE A 249 -8.28 17.17 3.31
N ARG A 250 -7.18 17.82 2.92
CA ARG A 250 -7.19 19.18 2.35
C ARG A 250 -7.92 19.27 1.00
N ASP A 251 -7.90 18.23 0.21
CA ASP A 251 -8.53 18.23 -1.12
C ASP A 251 -10.05 18.10 -1.04
N SER A 252 -10.56 17.43 0.00
CA SER A 252 -11.99 17.34 0.29
C SER A 252 -12.59 18.70 0.71
N ALA A 253 -11.88 19.49 1.50
CA ALA A 253 -12.32 20.83 1.89
C ALA A 253 -12.38 21.77 0.68
N ARG A 254 -11.51 21.61 -0.31
CA ARG A 254 -11.50 22.41 -1.56
C ARG A 254 -12.65 22.02 -2.49
N LYS A 255 -12.99 20.73 -2.60
CA LYS A 255 -14.14 20.26 -3.40
C LYS A 255 -15.48 20.70 -2.82
N ILE A 256 -15.63 20.73 -1.50
CA ILE A 256 -16.85 21.23 -0.82
C ILE A 256 -17.03 22.72 -1.09
N ARG A 257 -15.93 23.48 -1.20
CA ARG A 257 -15.96 24.93 -1.47
C ARG A 257 -16.19 25.29 -2.95
N MET A 258 -16.01 24.35 -3.88
CA MET A 258 -16.19 24.53 -5.32
C MET A 258 -17.52 23.97 -5.87
N SER A 259 -18.38 23.42 -5.02
CA SER A 259 -19.74 23.03 -5.43
C SER A 259 -20.61 24.28 -5.47
N PRO A 260 -21.05 24.78 -6.65
CA PRO A 260 -21.95 25.92 -6.69
C PRO A 260 -23.27 25.51 -6.06
N GLN A 261 -23.75 26.32 -5.10
CA GLN A 261 -25.13 26.26 -4.66
C GLN A 261 -26.00 26.49 -5.89
N LYS A 262 -26.70 25.46 -6.34
CA LYS A 262 -27.83 25.63 -7.25
C LYS A 262 -28.96 26.25 -6.42
N THR A 263 -29.10 27.54 -6.51
CA THR A 263 -30.34 28.25 -6.20
C THR A 263 -31.38 27.86 -7.27
N HIS A 264 -32.42 27.21 -6.83
CA HIS A 264 -33.75 27.23 -7.40
C HIS A 264 -34.75 27.25 -6.28
#